data_bd5043fee0c8f23425bff54107a4d5c1
#
_entry.id   bd5043fee0c8f23425bff54107a4d5c1
#
_cell.length_a   1.000
_cell.length_b   1.000
_cell.length_c   1.000
_cell.angle_alpha   90.00
_cell.angle_beta   90.00
_cell.angle_gamma   90.00
#
_symmetry.space_group_name_H-M   'P 1'
#
loop_
_entity.id
_entity.type
_entity.pdbx_description
1 polymer ?
#
loop_
_entity_poly.entity_id
_entity_poly.type
_entity_poly.pdbx_seq_one_letter_code
_entity_poly.pdbx_strand_id
1 'polypeptide(L)'
;MPNQNQWSVFKRLLTYLKPYKFLTFLALAFLLSTTVIKSIIPLVASYFIDHYLHDMNQAASLILIGYYGLYLLQTLVQYLGNLFFARVSYSIVRDIRRDAFANMEKLGMSYFDKTPAGSIVSRLTNDTETISEMFSGILSSFISAIFIFVTTLYTMMMLDIRLTGLIVLFLPLIVLLVNLYRKKSVVIIEKTRALLSDINAKLSESIEGIRIIQAFNQEKRLKKEFDAINEEHLIYASRSMSLDSLFLRPAMSLLKLLGYAVLMAYFGYRGIYLGITAGTMYAFIQYINRLFDPLIEVTQNFSTLQTSMVSAGRVFALIDERTYEPEQRDTDAKVTEGNIRFENVSFSYDGKHQILDNISFSVSKGETIAFVGSTGSGKSSIINVFMRFYEFQSGRVLLDGVDIRDYSQAELRKNIGLVLQEPFLYHGTIKSNIAMYQDLTDEEIKAAAEFVDANHFIDKLPEGYDAPVSERGSSFSTGQRQLLAFARTVASQPKILILDEATANIDSETEAIVQNSLAKMRQGRTTIAIAHRLSTIQDANCIYVLDKGRIIEHGSHEELLALGGTYHKMYSLQAGAMEGA
;
A
#
# COMPACT_ATOMS: atom_id res chain seq x y z
N MET A 1 9.58 14.04 -2.18
CA MET A 1 8.50 13.89 -3.18
C MET A 1 8.20 15.28 -3.73
N PRO A 2 8.05 15.49 -5.05
CA PRO A 2 7.67 16.78 -5.58
C PRO A 2 6.32 17.18 -4.98
N ASN A 3 6.21 18.43 -4.57
CA ASN A 3 5.01 19.06 -4.03
C ASN A 3 3.90 18.98 -5.10
N GLN A 4 3.21 17.83 -5.20
CA GLN A 4 2.03 17.75 -6.07
C GLN A 4 1.03 18.75 -5.53
N ASN A 5 0.65 19.68 -6.37
CA ASN A 5 -0.34 20.71 -6.02
C ASN A 5 -1.62 19.98 -5.57
N GLN A 6 -1.97 20.08 -4.28
CA GLN A 6 -3.14 19.41 -3.69
C GLN A 6 -4.40 19.62 -4.53
N TRP A 7 -4.48 20.77 -5.21
CA TRP A 7 -5.57 21.07 -6.14
C TRP A 7 -5.60 20.17 -7.38
N SER A 8 -4.43 19.77 -7.91
CA SER A 8 -4.37 18.84 -9.05
C SER A 8 -4.80 17.43 -8.65
N VAL A 9 -4.40 16.99 -7.44
CA VAL A 9 -4.83 15.71 -6.87
C VAL A 9 -6.36 15.69 -6.68
N PHE A 10 -6.93 16.77 -6.12
CA PHE A 10 -8.38 16.90 -5.94
C PHE A 10 -9.13 16.86 -7.27
N LYS A 11 -8.68 17.61 -8.28
CA LYS A 11 -9.26 17.56 -9.63
C LYS A 11 -9.24 16.15 -10.22
N ARG A 12 -8.14 15.43 -10.04
CA ARG A 12 -8.00 14.04 -10.52
C ARG A 12 -8.97 13.11 -9.80
N LEU A 13 -9.13 13.23 -8.48
CA LEU A 13 -10.13 12.47 -7.73
C LEU A 13 -11.54 12.71 -8.28
N LEU A 14 -11.88 13.96 -8.62
CA LEU A 14 -13.18 14.27 -9.22
C LEU A 14 -13.38 13.62 -10.59
N THR A 15 -12.31 13.27 -11.34
CA THR A 15 -12.47 12.56 -12.61
C THR A 15 -13.02 11.14 -12.44
N TYR A 16 -12.72 10.49 -11.30
CA TYR A 16 -13.25 9.17 -10.97
C TYR A 16 -14.76 9.18 -10.61
N LEU A 17 -15.36 10.36 -10.41
CA LEU A 17 -16.82 10.50 -10.29
C LEU A 17 -17.55 10.39 -11.64
N LYS A 18 -16.86 10.63 -12.77
CA LYS A 18 -17.50 10.67 -14.09
C LYS A 18 -18.29 9.41 -14.45
N PRO A 19 -17.79 8.18 -14.20
CA PRO A 19 -18.56 6.97 -14.48
C PRO A 19 -19.83 6.84 -13.63
N TYR A 20 -19.84 7.46 -12.44
CA TYR A 20 -20.89 7.36 -11.42
C TYR A 20 -21.78 8.61 -11.33
N LYS A 21 -21.79 9.46 -12.37
CA LYS A 21 -22.51 10.74 -12.37
C LYS A 21 -23.99 10.62 -11.97
N PHE A 22 -24.69 9.57 -12.39
CA PHE A 22 -26.08 9.35 -12.04
C PHE A 22 -26.27 9.01 -10.55
N LEU A 23 -25.45 8.11 -10.01
CA LEU A 23 -25.47 7.77 -8.58
C LEU A 23 -25.08 8.97 -7.72
N THR A 24 -24.09 9.74 -8.15
CA THR A 24 -23.66 10.99 -7.48
C THR A 24 -24.78 12.02 -7.48
N PHE A 25 -25.48 12.17 -8.61
CA PHE A 25 -26.64 13.07 -8.70
C PHE A 25 -27.76 12.64 -7.73
N LEU A 26 -28.08 11.34 -7.68
CA LEU A 26 -29.07 10.81 -6.72
C LEU A 26 -28.64 11.05 -5.27
N ALA A 27 -27.38 10.78 -4.93
CA ALA A 27 -26.84 11.03 -3.60
C ALA A 27 -26.98 12.50 -3.20
N LEU A 28 -26.63 13.42 -4.11
CA LEU A 28 -26.78 14.87 -3.90
C LEU A 28 -28.25 15.28 -3.79
N ALA A 29 -29.14 14.71 -4.62
CA ALA A 29 -30.56 15.00 -4.56
C ALA A 29 -31.18 14.57 -3.22
N PHE A 30 -30.85 13.38 -2.72
CA PHE A 30 -31.28 12.93 -1.39
C PHE A 30 -30.71 13.80 -0.27
N LEU A 31 -29.47 14.21 -0.36
CA LEU A 31 -28.84 15.10 0.60
C LEU A 31 -29.53 16.47 0.64
N LEU A 32 -29.79 17.06 -0.54
CA LEU A 32 -30.58 18.29 -0.65
C LEU A 32 -31.97 18.14 -0.06
N SER A 33 -32.69 17.08 -0.42
CA SER A 33 -34.02 16.80 0.12
C SER A 33 -33.99 16.69 1.64
N THR A 34 -32.99 16.01 2.20
CA THR A 34 -32.80 15.89 3.64
C THR A 34 -32.61 17.27 4.30
N THR A 35 -31.82 18.16 3.69
CA THR A 35 -31.57 19.50 4.26
C THR A 35 -32.81 20.37 4.18
N VAL A 36 -33.58 20.30 3.10
CA VAL A 36 -34.86 21.01 2.95
C VAL A 36 -35.88 20.52 3.98
N ILE A 37 -36.07 19.20 4.13
CA ILE A 37 -36.98 18.64 5.13
C ILE A 37 -36.56 19.08 6.56
N LYS A 38 -35.25 19.00 6.87
CA LYS A 38 -34.73 19.51 8.14
C LYS A 38 -35.08 20.96 8.37
N SER A 39 -35.05 21.82 7.34
CA SER A 39 -35.37 23.24 7.46
C SER A 39 -36.90 23.50 7.65
N ILE A 40 -37.76 22.62 7.13
CA ILE A 40 -39.21 22.72 7.25
C ILE A 40 -39.71 22.30 8.66
N ILE A 41 -39.07 21.32 9.28
CA ILE A 41 -39.51 20.76 10.58
C ILE A 41 -39.69 21.85 11.66
N PRO A 42 -38.76 22.80 11.91
CA PRO A 42 -38.97 23.87 12.88
C PRO A 42 -40.08 24.85 12.52
N LEU A 43 -40.36 25.03 11.22
CA LEU A 43 -41.48 25.86 10.77
C LEU A 43 -42.83 25.23 11.11
N VAL A 44 -42.95 23.92 10.90
CA VAL A 44 -44.17 23.17 11.26
C VAL A 44 -44.39 23.19 12.77
N ALA A 45 -43.30 23.01 13.55
CA ALA A 45 -43.37 23.11 15.01
C ALA A 45 -43.73 24.52 15.47
N SER A 46 -43.15 25.58 14.87
CA SER A 46 -43.51 26.96 15.12
C SER A 46 -45.00 27.22 14.87
N TYR A 47 -45.49 26.79 13.74
CA TYR A 47 -46.90 26.94 13.38
C TYR A 47 -47.83 26.21 14.37
N PHE A 48 -47.47 25.00 14.78
CA PHE A 48 -48.22 24.24 15.78
C PHE A 48 -48.27 24.98 17.15
N ILE A 49 -47.12 25.48 17.63
CA ILE A 49 -47.03 26.18 18.90
C ILE A 49 -47.92 27.45 18.90
N ASP A 50 -47.93 28.18 17.78
CA ASP A 50 -48.62 29.46 17.69
C ASP A 50 -50.14 29.32 17.54
N HIS A 51 -50.64 28.23 16.96
CA HIS A 51 -52.06 28.11 16.59
C HIS A 51 -52.82 27.03 17.35
N TYR A 52 -52.12 26.01 17.88
CA TYR A 52 -52.78 24.80 18.40
C TYR A 52 -52.36 24.41 19.81
N LEU A 53 -51.40 25.12 20.42
CA LEU A 53 -50.92 24.72 21.75
C LEU A 53 -51.99 24.86 22.82
N HIS A 54 -52.94 25.80 22.66
CA HIS A 54 -54.03 26.08 23.60
C HIS A 54 -55.34 25.38 23.23
N ASP A 55 -55.55 25.00 21.98
CA ASP A 55 -56.78 24.37 21.48
C ASP A 55 -56.46 23.08 20.70
N MET A 56 -56.47 21.96 21.44
CA MET A 56 -56.24 20.62 20.85
C MET A 56 -57.48 20.12 20.14
N ASN A 57 -57.59 20.44 18.87
CA ASN A 57 -58.63 19.98 17.94
C ASN A 57 -58.12 18.90 16.98
N GLN A 58 -59.00 18.39 16.09
CA GLN A 58 -58.62 17.38 15.10
C GLN A 58 -57.52 17.87 14.15
N ALA A 59 -57.47 19.17 13.85
CA ALA A 59 -56.41 19.73 13.03
C ALA A 59 -55.05 19.70 13.73
N ALA A 60 -55.02 19.94 15.05
CA ALA A 60 -53.80 19.79 15.87
C ALA A 60 -53.23 18.37 15.77
N SER A 61 -54.07 17.36 15.87
CA SER A 61 -53.65 15.95 15.77
C SER A 61 -53.08 15.62 14.38
N LEU A 62 -53.66 16.14 13.31
CA LEU A 62 -53.18 15.95 11.95
C LEU A 62 -51.79 16.60 11.73
N ILE A 63 -51.58 17.81 12.26
CA ILE A 63 -50.28 18.49 12.19
C ILE A 63 -49.22 17.72 12.98
N LEU A 64 -49.53 17.16 14.16
CA LEU A 64 -48.62 16.33 14.92
C LEU A 64 -48.25 15.05 14.17
N ILE A 65 -49.24 14.39 13.56
CA ILE A 65 -48.98 13.21 12.71
C ILE A 65 -48.07 13.60 11.54
N GLY A 66 -48.36 14.71 10.86
CA GLY A 66 -47.52 15.24 9.78
C GLY A 66 -46.10 15.58 10.24
N TYR A 67 -45.94 16.18 11.41
CA TYR A 67 -44.65 16.49 12.02
C TYR A 67 -43.79 15.23 12.26
N TYR A 68 -44.35 14.19 12.88
CA TYR A 68 -43.66 12.91 13.04
C TYR A 68 -43.42 12.21 11.69
N GLY A 69 -44.38 12.33 10.75
CA GLY A 69 -44.23 11.85 9.38
C GLY A 69 -43.04 12.49 8.66
N LEU A 70 -42.83 13.79 8.86
CA LEU A 70 -41.64 14.49 8.31
C LEU A 70 -40.33 13.99 8.92
N TYR A 71 -40.26 13.64 10.21
CA TYR A 71 -39.08 13.03 10.81
C TYR A 71 -38.81 11.62 10.24
N LEU A 72 -39.85 10.81 10.05
CA LEU A 72 -39.70 9.48 9.42
C LEU A 72 -39.24 9.62 7.97
N LEU A 73 -39.84 10.54 7.22
CA LEU A 73 -39.44 10.82 5.85
C LEU A 73 -37.98 11.33 5.79
N GLN A 74 -37.61 12.26 6.66
CA GLN A 74 -36.24 12.76 6.78
C GLN A 74 -35.24 11.62 7.02
N THR A 75 -35.55 10.73 7.98
CA THR A 75 -34.69 9.58 8.33
C THR A 75 -34.53 8.63 7.13
N LEU A 76 -35.61 8.33 6.43
CA LEU A 76 -35.58 7.48 5.23
C LEU A 76 -34.75 8.10 4.12
N VAL A 77 -35.00 9.38 3.82
CA VAL A 77 -34.28 10.13 2.77
C VAL A 77 -32.79 10.25 3.10
N GLN A 78 -32.46 10.49 4.37
CA GLN A 78 -31.08 10.54 4.86
C GLN A 78 -30.39 9.19 4.74
N TYR A 79 -31.06 8.11 5.11
CA TYR A 79 -30.55 6.74 4.96
C TYR A 79 -30.23 6.42 3.50
N LEU A 80 -31.16 6.70 2.58
CA LEU A 80 -30.93 6.51 1.15
C LEU A 80 -29.78 7.37 0.62
N GLY A 81 -29.69 8.64 1.04
CA GLY A 81 -28.59 9.51 0.69
C GLY A 81 -27.23 8.96 1.12
N ASN A 82 -27.12 8.52 2.37
CA ASN A 82 -25.89 7.91 2.90
C ASN A 82 -25.53 6.61 2.15
N LEU A 83 -26.53 5.78 1.83
CA LEU A 83 -26.33 4.55 1.06
C LEU A 83 -25.75 4.83 -0.34
N PHE A 84 -26.31 5.82 -1.07
CA PHE A 84 -25.81 6.18 -2.38
C PHE A 84 -24.41 6.82 -2.30
N PHE A 85 -24.13 7.68 -1.31
CA PHE A 85 -22.80 8.23 -1.10
C PHE A 85 -21.77 7.14 -0.81
N ALA A 86 -22.08 6.19 0.07
CA ALA A 86 -21.20 5.06 0.38
C ALA A 86 -20.95 4.21 -0.89
N ARG A 87 -21.99 3.92 -1.68
CA ARG A 87 -21.86 3.15 -2.92
C ARG A 87 -20.97 3.84 -3.95
N VAL A 88 -21.10 5.15 -4.11
CA VAL A 88 -20.23 5.95 -4.99
C VAL A 88 -18.80 5.89 -4.48
N SER A 89 -18.58 6.12 -3.18
CA SER A 89 -17.26 6.11 -2.54
C SER A 89 -16.53 4.78 -2.77
N TYR A 90 -17.17 3.66 -2.40
CA TYR A 90 -16.57 2.33 -2.58
C TYR A 90 -16.33 1.96 -4.04
N SER A 91 -17.19 2.44 -4.95
CA SER A 91 -16.98 2.22 -6.40
C SER A 91 -15.74 2.97 -6.90
N ILE A 92 -15.54 4.22 -6.48
CA ILE A 92 -14.35 5.02 -6.81
C ILE A 92 -13.09 4.37 -6.27
N VAL A 93 -13.11 3.95 -5.00
CA VAL A 93 -11.95 3.31 -4.35
C VAL A 93 -11.61 1.99 -5.02
N ARG A 94 -12.61 1.19 -5.37
CA ARG A 94 -12.41 -0.04 -6.15
C ARG A 94 -11.67 0.25 -7.47
N ASP A 95 -12.10 1.27 -8.21
CA ASP A 95 -11.50 1.61 -9.50
C ASP A 95 -10.06 2.15 -9.34
N ILE A 96 -9.83 3.04 -8.36
CA ILE A 96 -8.49 3.54 -8.03
C ILE A 96 -7.56 2.38 -7.62
N ARG A 97 -8.03 1.47 -6.76
CA ARG A 97 -7.25 0.31 -6.31
C ARG A 97 -6.92 -0.62 -7.47
N ARG A 98 -7.89 -0.87 -8.37
CA ARG A 98 -7.67 -1.67 -9.57
C ARG A 98 -6.62 -1.03 -10.49
N ASP A 99 -6.72 0.29 -10.73
CA ASP A 99 -5.77 0.98 -11.60
C ASP A 99 -4.35 1.01 -11.00
N ALA A 100 -4.26 1.20 -9.67
CA ALA A 100 -2.98 1.17 -8.96
C ALA A 100 -2.35 -0.23 -8.97
N PHE A 101 -3.14 -1.28 -8.76
CA PHE A 101 -2.69 -2.67 -8.81
C PHE A 101 -2.25 -3.06 -10.22
N ALA A 102 -3.06 -2.74 -11.24
CA ALA A 102 -2.74 -3.03 -12.64
C ALA A 102 -1.46 -2.33 -13.13
N ASN A 103 -1.14 -1.13 -12.60
CA ASN A 103 0.14 -0.49 -12.91
C ASN A 103 1.29 -1.12 -12.13
N MET A 104 1.08 -1.45 -10.84
CA MET A 104 2.09 -2.11 -10.01
C MET A 104 2.60 -3.42 -10.65
N GLU A 105 1.71 -4.23 -11.22
CA GLU A 105 2.09 -5.49 -11.89
C GLU A 105 2.97 -5.30 -13.13
N LYS A 106 3.01 -4.11 -13.71
CA LYS A 106 3.85 -3.77 -14.88
C LYS A 106 5.21 -3.21 -14.49
N LEU A 107 5.40 -2.87 -13.22
CA LEU A 107 6.65 -2.24 -12.76
C LEU A 107 7.80 -3.26 -12.74
N GLY A 108 8.97 -2.80 -13.13
CA GLY A 108 10.20 -3.60 -13.14
C GLY A 108 10.84 -3.73 -11.74
N MET A 109 11.76 -4.68 -11.61
CA MET A 109 12.49 -4.94 -10.36
C MET A 109 13.17 -3.68 -9.80
N SER A 110 13.63 -2.78 -10.67
CA SER A 110 14.26 -1.51 -10.27
C SER A 110 13.38 -0.60 -9.41
N TYR A 111 12.05 -0.75 -9.47
CA TYR A 111 11.11 -0.09 -8.58
C TYR A 111 11.01 -0.81 -7.22
N PHE A 112 10.89 -2.15 -7.25
CA PHE A 112 10.72 -2.96 -6.03
C PHE A 112 11.98 -2.98 -5.15
N ASP A 113 13.16 -2.94 -5.76
CA ASP A 113 14.43 -2.87 -5.02
C ASP A 113 14.60 -1.54 -4.24
N LYS A 114 13.96 -0.47 -4.70
CA LYS A 114 14.02 0.86 -4.08
C LYS A 114 12.84 1.15 -3.15
N THR A 115 11.77 0.39 -3.25
CA THR A 115 10.51 0.66 -2.54
C THR A 115 10.13 -0.52 -1.64
N PRO A 116 10.10 -0.34 -0.31
CA PRO A 116 9.73 -1.42 0.59
C PRO A 116 8.32 -1.95 0.30
N ALA A 117 8.15 -3.26 0.28
CA ALA A 117 6.87 -3.93 -0.03
C ALA A 117 5.72 -3.44 0.87
N GLY A 118 5.97 -3.24 2.18
CA GLY A 118 4.99 -2.71 3.12
C GLY A 118 4.47 -1.31 2.74
N SER A 119 5.31 -0.47 2.11
CA SER A 119 4.89 0.84 1.60
C SER A 119 3.90 0.70 0.42
N ILE A 120 4.13 -0.26 -0.46
CA ILE A 120 3.24 -0.54 -1.61
C ILE A 120 1.90 -1.08 -1.12
N VAL A 121 1.93 -2.06 -0.21
CA VAL A 121 0.72 -2.60 0.42
C VAL A 121 -0.07 -1.48 1.10
N SER A 122 0.57 -0.63 1.91
CA SER A 122 -0.10 0.49 2.57
C SER A 122 -0.75 1.47 1.59
N ARG A 123 -0.14 1.74 0.42
CA ARG A 123 -0.77 2.58 -0.62
C ARG A 123 -2.03 1.94 -1.22
N LEU A 124 -2.02 0.62 -1.42
CA LEU A 124 -3.15 -0.12 -2.00
C LEU A 124 -4.28 -0.38 -0.99
N THR A 125 -3.99 -0.38 0.31
CA THR A 125 -4.96 -0.65 1.39
C THR A 125 -5.31 0.62 2.16
N ASN A 126 -4.45 1.07 3.06
CA ASN A 126 -4.72 2.16 3.99
C ASN A 126 -4.95 3.52 3.29
N ASP A 127 -4.10 3.86 2.30
CA ASP A 127 -4.26 5.13 1.58
C ASP A 127 -5.53 5.17 0.74
N THR A 128 -5.92 4.04 0.13
CA THR A 128 -7.19 3.95 -0.61
C THR A 128 -8.41 3.99 0.33
N GLU A 129 -8.32 3.44 1.54
CA GLU A 129 -9.38 3.54 2.54
C GLU A 129 -9.56 4.98 3.03
N THR A 130 -8.47 5.69 3.27
CA THR A 130 -8.51 7.13 3.61
C THR A 130 -9.18 7.97 2.50
N ILE A 131 -9.02 7.59 1.22
CA ILE A 131 -9.76 8.19 0.10
C ILE A 131 -11.26 7.87 0.21
N SER A 132 -11.62 6.63 0.61
CA SER A 132 -13.03 6.26 0.84
C SER A 132 -13.69 7.14 1.89
N GLU A 133 -13.03 7.32 3.05
CA GLU A 133 -13.50 8.19 4.13
C GLU A 133 -13.69 9.64 3.67
N MET A 134 -12.81 10.13 2.80
CA MET A 134 -12.94 11.47 2.22
C MET A 134 -14.24 11.61 1.41
N PHE A 135 -14.55 10.66 0.54
CA PHE A 135 -15.76 10.75 -0.30
C PHE A 135 -17.04 10.51 0.50
N SER A 136 -17.08 9.45 1.33
CA SER A 136 -18.30 9.06 2.06
C SER A 136 -18.62 9.96 3.24
N GLY A 137 -17.61 10.42 3.96
CA GLY A 137 -17.76 11.24 5.15
C GLY A 137 -17.54 12.73 4.90
N ILE A 138 -16.30 13.10 4.57
CA ILE A 138 -15.86 14.50 4.59
C ILE A 138 -16.54 15.32 3.48
N LEU A 139 -16.53 14.84 2.24
CA LEU A 139 -17.11 15.58 1.12
C LEU A 139 -18.62 15.75 1.28
N SER A 140 -19.32 14.71 1.74
CA SER A 140 -20.74 14.76 2.05
C SER A 140 -21.06 15.77 3.16
N SER A 141 -20.25 15.80 4.25
CA SER A 141 -20.38 16.77 5.34
C SER A 141 -20.17 18.20 4.88
N PHE A 142 -19.15 18.48 4.06
CA PHE A 142 -18.91 19.82 3.51
C PHE A 142 -20.04 20.30 2.63
N ILE A 143 -20.54 19.44 1.72
CA ILE A 143 -21.67 19.76 0.86
C ILE A 143 -22.94 19.99 1.71
N SER A 144 -23.22 19.09 2.66
CA SER A 144 -24.33 19.22 3.60
C SER A 144 -24.27 20.53 4.39
N ALA A 145 -23.10 20.89 4.89
CA ALA A 145 -22.89 22.12 5.67
C ALA A 145 -23.27 23.37 4.85
N ILE A 146 -22.85 23.43 3.58
CA ILE A 146 -23.18 24.55 2.67
C ILE A 146 -24.70 24.62 2.47
N PHE A 147 -25.35 23.49 2.18
CA PHE A 147 -26.80 23.46 1.95
C PHE A 147 -27.60 23.77 3.22
N ILE A 148 -27.22 23.22 4.38
CA ILE A 148 -27.83 23.52 5.67
C ILE A 148 -27.70 25.02 5.96
N PHE A 149 -26.53 25.58 5.72
CA PHE A 149 -26.27 26.99 5.94
C PHE A 149 -27.20 27.88 5.08
N VAL A 150 -27.26 27.61 3.79
CA VAL A 150 -28.09 28.37 2.83
C VAL A 150 -29.58 28.22 3.16
N THR A 151 -30.06 26.98 3.37
CA THR A 151 -31.48 26.74 3.66
C THR A 151 -31.90 27.31 5.01
N THR A 152 -31.04 27.23 6.02
CA THR A 152 -31.30 27.80 7.36
C THR A 152 -31.36 29.32 7.30
N LEU A 153 -30.42 29.99 6.65
CA LEU A 153 -30.46 31.44 6.48
C LEU A 153 -31.71 31.88 5.72
N TYR A 154 -32.05 31.18 4.64
CA TYR A 154 -33.26 31.49 3.88
C TYR A 154 -34.53 31.38 4.74
N THR A 155 -34.69 30.30 5.49
CA THR A 155 -35.87 30.12 6.37
C THR A 155 -35.90 31.11 7.52
N MET A 156 -34.75 31.49 8.13
CA MET A 156 -34.66 32.53 9.11
C MET A 156 -35.06 33.93 8.57
N MET A 157 -34.61 34.25 7.34
CA MET A 157 -35.00 35.51 6.66
C MET A 157 -36.49 35.62 6.40
N MET A 158 -37.14 34.49 6.05
CA MET A 158 -38.58 34.40 5.84
C MET A 158 -39.37 34.64 7.14
N LEU A 159 -38.84 34.26 8.31
CA LEU A 159 -39.49 34.45 9.60
C LEU A 159 -39.30 35.89 10.13
N ASP A 160 -38.09 36.39 10.23
CA ASP A 160 -37.74 37.73 10.66
C ASP A 160 -36.37 38.14 10.11
N ILE A 161 -36.35 39.06 9.13
CA ILE A 161 -35.10 39.52 8.50
C ILE A 161 -34.21 40.32 9.42
N ARG A 162 -34.78 41.04 10.44
CA ARG A 162 -34.03 41.88 11.35
C ARG A 162 -33.28 41.03 12.39
N LEU A 163 -33.98 40.03 12.95
CA LEU A 163 -33.37 39.08 13.89
C LEU A 163 -32.32 38.23 13.17
N THR A 164 -32.57 37.80 11.93
CA THR A 164 -31.57 37.11 11.11
C THR A 164 -30.32 37.94 10.92
N GLY A 165 -30.47 39.25 10.62
CA GLY A 165 -29.32 40.17 10.51
C GLY A 165 -28.47 40.26 11.80
N LEU A 166 -29.11 40.27 12.97
CA LEU A 166 -28.40 40.24 14.26
C LEU A 166 -27.61 38.94 14.46
N ILE A 167 -28.18 37.78 14.06
CA ILE A 167 -27.50 36.49 14.17
C ILE A 167 -26.35 36.38 13.17
N VAL A 168 -26.53 36.87 11.93
CA VAL A 168 -25.49 36.89 10.90
C VAL A 168 -24.26 37.68 11.34
N LEU A 169 -24.43 38.70 12.21
CA LEU A 169 -23.32 39.46 12.77
C LEU A 169 -22.32 38.62 13.59
N PHE A 170 -22.71 37.43 14.07
CA PHE A 170 -21.81 36.47 14.72
C PHE A 170 -20.90 35.71 13.75
N LEU A 171 -21.25 35.63 12.45
CA LEU A 171 -20.48 34.87 11.48
C LEU A 171 -19.02 35.32 11.31
N PRO A 172 -18.69 36.62 11.22
CA PRO A 172 -17.32 37.11 11.21
C PRO A 172 -16.52 36.67 12.44
N LEU A 173 -17.17 36.66 13.62
CA LEU A 173 -16.54 36.24 14.87
C LEU A 173 -16.24 34.74 14.87
N ILE A 174 -17.13 33.90 14.29
CA ILE A 174 -16.91 32.48 14.11
C ILE A 174 -15.72 32.26 13.18
N VAL A 175 -15.67 32.91 12.02
CA VAL A 175 -14.56 32.81 11.06
C VAL A 175 -13.23 33.21 11.73
N LEU A 176 -13.24 34.25 12.53
CA LEU A 176 -12.06 34.68 13.32
C LEU A 176 -11.61 33.58 14.29
N LEU A 177 -12.52 33.00 15.07
CA LEU A 177 -12.23 31.93 16.02
C LEU A 177 -11.68 30.67 15.32
N VAL A 178 -12.30 30.24 14.21
CA VAL A 178 -11.84 29.11 13.41
C VAL A 178 -10.44 29.35 12.86
N ASN A 179 -10.15 30.55 12.37
CA ASN A 179 -8.82 30.90 11.86
C ASN A 179 -7.76 30.92 12.98
N LEU A 180 -8.09 31.47 14.17
CA LEU A 180 -7.19 31.46 15.33
C LEU A 180 -6.92 30.03 15.80
N TYR A 181 -7.97 29.21 15.90
CA TYR A 181 -7.84 27.79 16.21
C TYR A 181 -6.92 27.08 15.20
N ARG A 182 -7.21 27.19 13.90
CA ARG A 182 -6.43 26.55 12.84
C ARG A 182 -4.95 26.93 12.89
N LYS A 183 -4.65 28.22 13.07
CA LYS A 183 -3.26 28.70 13.14
C LYS A 183 -2.49 28.10 14.32
N LYS A 184 -3.14 27.90 15.47
CA LYS A 184 -2.50 27.35 16.67
C LYS A 184 -2.47 25.82 16.66
N SER A 185 -3.54 25.18 16.19
CA SER A 185 -3.67 23.71 16.25
C SER A 185 -2.75 22.99 15.27
N VAL A 186 -2.48 23.56 14.08
CA VAL A 186 -1.63 22.91 13.06
C VAL A 186 -0.26 22.56 13.65
N VAL A 187 0.43 23.51 14.27
CA VAL A 187 1.79 23.30 14.82
C VAL A 187 1.79 22.23 15.91
N ILE A 188 0.77 22.24 16.78
CA ILE A 188 0.68 21.28 17.90
C ILE A 188 0.34 19.89 17.38
N ILE A 189 -0.59 19.77 16.43
CA ILE A 189 -0.99 18.49 15.83
C ILE A 189 0.18 17.89 15.04
N GLU A 190 0.93 18.68 14.27
CA GLU A 190 2.12 18.21 13.55
C GLU A 190 3.18 17.67 14.53
N LYS A 191 3.46 18.38 15.63
CA LYS A 191 4.41 17.90 16.64
C LYS A 191 3.91 16.63 17.33
N THR A 192 2.62 16.54 17.68
CA THR A 192 2.01 15.33 18.26
C THR A 192 2.13 14.14 17.34
N ARG A 193 1.89 14.33 16.03
CA ARG A 193 2.05 13.27 15.02
C ARG A 193 3.51 12.84 14.83
N ALA A 194 4.44 13.80 14.85
CA ALA A 194 5.87 13.48 14.77
C ALA A 194 6.31 12.62 15.95
N LEU A 195 5.94 13.01 17.18
CA LEU A 195 6.25 12.24 18.38
C LEU A 195 5.60 10.85 18.39
N LEU A 196 4.37 10.71 17.88
CA LEU A 196 3.74 9.38 17.71
C LEU A 196 4.51 8.52 16.69
N SER A 197 5.02 9.12 15.62
CA SER A 197 5.89 8.45 14.66
C SER A 197 7.20 7.98 15.31
N ASP A 198 7.80 8.82 16.17
CA ASP A 198 9.03 8.47 16.91
C ASP A 198 8.77 7.32 17.91
N ILE A 199 7.61 7.32 18.59
CA ILE A 199 7.17 6.20 19.45
C ILE A 199 7.06 4.91 18.65
N ASN A 200 6.39 4.94 17.49
CA ASN A 200 6.21 3.76 16.64
C ASN A 200 7.57 3.24 16.11
N ALA A 201 8.46 4.14 15.68
CA ALA A 201 9.80 3.78 15.25
C ALA A 201 10.59 3.11 16.39
N LYS A 202 10.54 3.68 17.62
CA LYS A 202 11.23 3.13 18.80
C LYS A 202 10.66 1.78 19.21
N LEU A 203 9.35 1.58 19.12
CA LEU A 203 8.70 0.29 19.37
C LEU A 203 9.13 -0.77 18.35
N SER A 204 9.11 -0.43 17.05
CA SER A 204 9.53 -1.35 15.99
C SER A 204 10.99 -1.77 16.18
N GLU A 205 11.90 -0.79 16.38
CA GLU A 205 13.33 -1.04 16.66
C GLU A 205 13.52 -1.95 17.88
N SER A 206 12.75 -1.70 18.97
CA SER A 206 12.86 -2.48 20.19
C SER A 206 12.34 -3.91 20.03
N ILE A 207 11.27 -4.11 19.27
CA ILE A 207 10.71 -5.45 19.00
C ILE A 207 11.66 -6.25 18.10
N GLU A 208 12.17 -5.66 17.03
CA GLU A 208 13.11 -6.29 16.11
C GLU A 208 14.44 -6.64 16.82
N GLY A 209 14.92 -5.72 17.68
CA GLY A 209 16.16 -5.85 18.42
C GLY A 209 16.04 -6.53 19.78
N ILE A 210 14.88 -7.11 20.16
CA ILE A 210 14.63 -7.58 21.54
C ILE A 210 15.69 -8.56 22.07
N ARG A 211 16.15 -9.48 21.22
CA ARG A 211 17.20 -10.44 21.58
C ARG A 211 18.52 -9.76 21.95
N ILE A 212 18.89 -8.70 21.21
CA ILE A 212 20.11 -7.92 21.45
C ILE A 212 19.94 -7.11 22.74
N ILE A 213 18.79 -6.47 22.92
CA ILE A 213 18.47 -5.67 24.10
C ILE A 213 18.59 -6.52 25.37
N GLN A 214 18.02 -7.73 25.37
CA GLN A 214 18.09 -8.68 26.49
C GLN A 214 19.50 -9.21 26.70
N ALA A 215 20.22 -9.60 25.62
CA ALA A 215 21.58 -10.10 25.72
C ALA A 215 22.55 -9.08 26.33
N PHE A 216 22.31 -7.77 26.09
CA PHE A 216 23.16 -6.69 26.63
C PHE A 216 22.57 -5.98 27.87
N ASN A 217 21.44 -6.47 28.44
CA ASN A 217 20.74 -5.89 29.60
C ASN A 217 20.46 -4.39 29.45
N GLN A 218 20.00 -3.95 28.25
CA GLN A 218 19.75 -2.54 27.94
C GLN A 218 18.29 -2.10 28.16
N GLU A 219 17.44 -2.94 28.77
CA GLU A 219 16.00 -2.68 28.96
C GLU A 219 15.75 -1.38 29.73
N LYS A 220 16.52 -1.14 30.82
CA LYS A 220 16.36 0.07 31.65
C LYS A 220 16.68 1.36 30.90
N ARG A 221 17.71 1.31 30.06
CA ARG A 221 18.10 2.46 29.23
C ARG A 221 17.03 2.77 28.19
N LEU A 222 16.60 1.74 27.44
CA LEU A 222 15.61 1.89 26.39
C LEU A 222 14.24 2.33 26.95
N LYS A 223 13.84 1.79 28.12
CA LYS A 223 12.66 2.26 28.82
C LYS A 223 12.74 3.76 29.13
N LYS A 224 13.88 4.23 29.62
CA LYS A 224 14.06 5.67 29.93
C LYS A 224 13.98 6.55 28.67
N GLU A 225 14.56 6.08 27.55
CA GLU A 225 14.46 6.77 26.26
C GLU A 225 13.00 6.80 25.74
N PHE A 226 12.30 5.68 25.84
CA PHE A 226 10.89 5.58 25.47
C PHE A 226 9.99 6.48 26.34
N ASP A 227 10.18 6.42 27.66
CA ASP A 227 9.42 7.22 28.62
C ASP A 227 9.58 8.73 28.34
N ALA A 228 10.77 9.18 27.94
CA ALA A 228 11.01 10.59 27.59
C ALA A 228 10.20 11.03 26.35
N ILE A 229 10.17 10.22 25.28
CA ILE A 229 9.40 10.51 24.08
C ILE A 229 7.89 10.46 24.38
N ASN A 230 7.47 9.46 25.15
CA ASN A 230 6.07 9.27 25.53
C ASN A 230 5.54 10.42 26.42
N GLU A 231 6.36 10.93 27.34
CA GLU A 231 6.03 12.10 28.17
C GLU A 231 5.90 13.38 27.31
N GLU A 232 6.83 13.59 26.37
CA GLU A 232 6.73 14.71 25.43
C GLU A 232 5.45 14.60 24.57
N HIS A 233 5.13 13.39 24.08
CA HIS A 233 3.88 13.13 23.37
C HIS A 233 2.65 13.47 24.22
N LEU A 234 2.62 13.05 25.50
CA LEU A 234 1.53 13.35 26.42
C LEU A 234 1.33 14.87 26.58
N ILE A 235 2.43 15.63 26.73
CA ILE A 235 2.39 17.10 26.86
C ILE A 235 1.75 17.73 25.61
N TYR A 236 2.17 17.34 24.41
CA TYR A 236 1.63 17.91 23.17
C TYR A 236 0.21 17.42 22.87
N ALA A 237 -0.12 16.17 23.16
CA ALA A 237 -1.48 15.64 23.06
C ALA A 237 -2.44 16.38 24.01
N SER A 238 -2.02 16.62 25.27
CA SER A 238 -2.78 17.40 26.25
C SER A 238 -2.97 18.86 25.80
N ARG A 239 -1.95 19.48 25.20
CA ARG A 239 -2.07 20.83 24.62
C ARG A 239 -3.04 20.85 23.44
N SER A 240 -3.03 19.83 22.57
CA SER A 240 -4.00 19.69 21.48
C SER A 240 -5.42 19.61 22.04
N MET A 241 -5.65 18.73 23.01
CA MET A 241 -6.94 18.58 23.67
C MET A 241 -7.41 19.87 24.38
N SER A 242 -6.49 20.59 25.00
CA SER A 242 -6.79 21.88 25.64
C SER A 242 -7.22 22.95 24.63
N LEU A 243 -6.58 22.99 23.45
CA LEU A 243 -7.01 23.89 22.37
C LEU A 243 -8.39 23.51 21.83
N ASP A 244 -8.65 22.23 21.61
CA ASP A 244 -9.95 21.76 21.17
C ASP A 244 -11.04 22.09 22.19
N SER A 245 -10.73 21.90 23.47
CA SER A 245 -11.63 22.19 24.60
C SER A 245 -11.86 23.69 24.83
N LEU A 246 -10.97 24.56 24.36
CA LEU A 246 -11.17 26.00 24.51
C LEU A 246 -11.83 26.66 23.29
N PHE A 247 -11.31 26.34 22.09
CA PHE A 247 -11.66 27.07 20.86
C PHE A 247 -12.77 26.44 20.04
N LEU A 248 -12.90 25.10 20.06
CA LEU A 248 -13.88 24.42 19.18
C LEU A 248 -15.28 24.41 19.81
N ARG A 249 -15.57 23.41 20.63
CA ARG A 249 -16.93 23.22 21.15
C ARG A 249 -17.36 24.28 22.16
N PRO A 250 -16.57 24.58 23.21
CA PRO A 250 -17.02 25.55 24.24
C PRO A 250 -17.11 26.97 23.70
N ALA A 251 -16.16 27.43 22.87
CA ALA A 251 -16.26 28.78 22.29
C ALA A 251 -17.46 28.89 21.35
N MET A 252 -17.76 27.89 20.54
CA MET A 252 -18.96 27.84 19.70
C MET A 252 -20.24 27.76 20.55
N SER A 253 -20.22 27.00 21.65
CA SER A 253 -21.35 26.94 22.60
C SER A 253 -21.57 28.30 23.27
N LEU A 254 -20.51 29.04 23.64
CA LEU A 254 -20.61 30.40 24.17
C LEU A 254 -21.24 31.34 23.14
N LEU A 255 -20.82 31.27 21.86
CA LEU A 255 -21.42 32.07 20.80
C LEU A 255 -22.89 31.75 20.59
N LYS A 256 -23.27 30.46 20.65
CA LYS A 256 -24.68 30.05 20.63
C LYS A 256 -25.46 30.63 21.79
N LEU A 257 -24.89 30.59 23.02
CA LEU A 257 -25.51 31.17 24.22
C LEU A 257 -25.71 32.67 24.04
N LEU A 258 -24.72 33.39 23.49
CA LEU A 258 -24.87 34.81 23.16
C LEU A 258 -25.94 35.04 22.10
N GLY A 259 -26.03 34.17 21.09
CA GLY A 259 -27.11 34.18 20.11
C GLY A 259 -28.49 34.01 20.74
N TYR A 260 -28.61 33.09 21.72
CA TYR A 260 -29.86 32.95 22.49
C TYR A 260 -30.15 34.15 23.36
N ALA A 261 -29.15 34.76 23.99
CA ALA A 261 -29.34 35.99 24.78
C ALA A 261 -29.82 37.14 23.90
N VAL A 262 -29.26 37.32 22.70
CA VAL A 262 -29.73 38.31 21.72
C VAL A 262 -31.17 38.01 21.28
N LEU A 263 -31.49 36.74 21.02
CA LEU A 263 -32.83 36.27 20.71
C LEU A 263 -33.82 36.64 21.82
N MET A 264 -33.49 36.28 23.06
CA MET A 264 -34.34 36.61 24.24
C MET A 264 -34.53 38.10 24.43
N ALA A 265 -33.45 38.88 24.32
CA ALA A 265 -33.50 40.33 24.44
C ALA A 265 -34.39 40.97 23.34
N TYR A 266 -34.25 40.50 22.12
CA TYR A 266 -35.07 40.96 21.00
C TYR A 266 -36.55 40.64 21.20
N PHE A 267 -36.87 39.41 21.65
CA PHE A 267 -38.24 39.01 21.97
C PHE A 267 -38.80 39.78 23.20
N GLY A 268 -38.02 39.97 24.23
CA GLY A 268 -38.45 40.75 25.41
C GLY A 268 -38.78 42.20 25.06
N TYR A 269 -37.97 42.82 24.19
CA TYR A 269 -38.18 44.20 23.79
C TYR A 269 -39.31 44.36 22.77
N ARG A 270 -39.37 43.49 21.78
CA ARG A 270 -40.35 43.60 20.67
C ARG A 270 -41.59 42.74 20.83
N GLY A 271 -41.55 41.65 21.58
CA GLY A 271 -42.72 40.80 21.82
C GLY A 271 -43.88 41.58 22.44
N ILE A 272 -43.57 42.55 23.30
CA ILE A 272 -44.54 43.43 23.94
C ILE A 272 -45.22 44.40 22.92
N TYR A 273 -44.50 44.82 21.87
CA TYR A 273 -44.95 45.87 20.94
C TYR A 273 -45.36 45.38 19.54
N LEU A 274 -44.92 44.19 19.10
CA LEU A 274 -45.03 43.73 17.72
C LEU A 274 -45.60 42.30 17.55
N GLY A 275 -46.04 41.67 18.66
CA GLY A 275 -46.75 40.38 18.57
C GLY A 275 -45.95 39.22 18.00
N ILE A 276 -44.65 39.19 18.28
CA ILE A 276 -43.80 38.05 17.86
C ILE A 276 -44.20 36.81 18.68
N THR A 277 -44.39 35.68 18.00
CA THR A 277 -44.97 34.49 18.58
C THR A 277 -43.97 33.56 19.25
N ALA A 278 -44.42 32.73 20.20
CA ALA A 278 -43.59 31.75 20.90
C ALA A 278 -43.04 30.67 19.93
N GLY A 279 -43.81 30.33 18.89
CA GLY A 279 -43.38 29.41 17.83
C GLY A 279 -42.20 29.97 17.03
N THR A 280 -42.24 31.27 16.66
CA THR A 280 -41.11 31.92 15.98
C THR A 280 -39.84 31.84 16.82
N MET A 281 -39.95 32.12 18.15
CA MET A 281 -38.83 31.96 19.08
C MET A 281 -38.25 30.56 19.10
N TYR A 282 -39.11 29.54 19.19
CA TYR A 282 -38.70 28.12 19.09
C TYR A 282 -37.96 27.81 17.78
N ALA A 283 -38.49 28.26 16.64
CA ALA A 283 -37.86 28.05 15.37
C ALA A 283 -36.46 28.67 15.29
N PHE A 284 -36.27 29.90 15.79
CA PHE A 284 -34.97 30.56 15.82
C PHE A 284 -33.95 29.83 16.72
N ILE A 285 -34.38 29.30 17.89
CA ILE A 285 -33.51 28.46 18.73
C ILE A 285 -32.99 27.25 17.92
N GLN A 286 -33.87 26.58 17.21
CA GLN A 286 -33.49 25.43 16.38
C GLN A 286 -32.56 25.82 15.22
N TYR A 287 -32.82 26.95 14.57
CA TYR A 287 -32.00 27.42 13.44
C TYR A 287 -30.63 27.94 13.90
N ILE A 288 -30.48 28.53 15.07
CA ILE A 288 -29.17 28.88 15.63
C ILE A 288 -28.33 27.61 15.78
N ASN A 289 -28.86 26.53 16.36
CA ASN A 289 -28.14 25.27 16.45
C ASN A 289 -27.67 24.76 15.08
N ARG A 290 -28.56 24.76 14.12
CA ARG A 290 -28.27 24.27 12.75
C ARG A 290 -27.29 25.15 11.97
N LEU A 291 -27.17 26.41 12.32
CA LEU A 291 -26.21 27.31 11.70
C LEU A 291 -24.79 27.06 12.22
N PHE A 292 -24.64 26.74 13.51
CA PHE A 292 -23.35 26.61 14.18
C PHE A 292 -22.75 25.20 14.12
N ASP A 293 -23.57 24.14 14.24
CA ASP A 293 -23.10 22.76 14.31
C ASP A 293 -22.28 22.32 13.09
N PRO A 294 -22.70 22.60 11.83
CA PRO A 294 -21.92 22.22 10.66
C PRO A 294 -20.54 22.90 10.58
N LEU A 295 -20.40 24.11 11.14
CA LEU A 295 -19.11 24.83 11.14
C LEU A 295 -18.09 24.14 12.04
N ILE A 296 -18.52 23.56 13.16
CA ILE A 296 -17.69 22.74 14.04
C ILE A 296 -17.23 21.49 13.28
N GLU A 297 -18.16 20.78 12.64
CA GLU A 297 -17.89 19.55 11.89
C GLU A 297 -16.91 19.78 10.74
N VAL A 298 -17.11 20.82 9.94
CA VAL A 298 -16.20 21.21 8.85
C VAL A 298 -14.79 21.48 9.37
N THR A 299 -14.69 22.18 10.53
CA THR A 299 -13.38 22.49 11.12
C THR A 299 -12.64 21.24 11.59
N GLN A 300 -13.34 20.29 12.21
CA GLN A 300 -12.78 19.01 12.64
C GLN A 300 -12.31 18.14 11.45
N ASN A 301 -13.11 18.10 10.38
CA ASN A 301 -12.85 17.30 9.21
C ASN A 301 -11.75 17.87 8.29
N PHE A 302 -11.32 19.11 8.51
CA PHE A 302 -10.32 19.76 7.65
C PHE A 302 -8.96 19.04 7.66
N SER A 303 -8.51 18.59 8.83
CA SER A 303 -7.24 17.83 8.96
C SER A 303 -7.31 16.49 8.25
N THR A 304 -8.45 15.81 8.33
CA THR A 304 -8.67 14.51 7.65
C THR A 304 -8.70 14.71 6.14
N LEU A 305 -9.30 15.80 5.64
CA LEU A 305 -9.24 16.15 4.22
C LEU A 305 -7.81 16.30 3.72
N GLN A 306 -6.96 17.02 4.46
CA GLN A 306 -5.54 17.17 4.09
C GLN A 306 -4.81 15.84 4.06
N THR A 307 -5.03 14.98 5.06
CA THR A 307 -4.45 13.63 5.10
C THR A 307 -4.89 12.81 3.90
N SER A 308 -6.18 12.85 3.56
CA SER A 308 -6.74 12.15 2.39
C SER A 308 -6.14 12.63 1.07
N MET A 309 -5.86 13.95 0.95
CA MET A 309 -5.18 14.49 -0.24
C MET A 309 -3.74 13.97 -0.37
N VAL A 310 -3.02 13.85 0.74
CA VAL A 310 -1.66 13.29 0.75
C VAL A 310 -1.70 11.81 0.39
N SER A 311 -2.61 11.03 0.97
CA SER A 311 -2.82 9.61 0.65
C SER A 311 -3.17 9.41 -0.84
N ALA A 312 -4.09 10.20 -1.37
CA ALA A 312 -4.43 10.17 -2.78
C ALA A 312 -3.22 10.50 -3.68
N GLY A 313 -2.40 11.47 -3.29
CA GLY A 313 -1.14 11.79 -3.99
C GLY A 313 -0.17 10.60 -4.05
N ARG A 314 -0.03 9.84 -2.95
CA ARG A 314 0.81 8.62 -2.92
C ARG A 314 0.27 7.50 -3.80
N VAL A 315 -1.06 7.30 -3.82
CA VAL A 315 -1.69 6.30 -4.70
C VAL A 315 -1.56 6.71 -6.17
N PHE A 316 -1.78 7.97 -6.51
CA PHE A 316 -1.60 8.45 -7.87
C PHE A 316 -0.14 8.40 -8.32
N ALA A 317 0.82 8.63 -7.43
CA ALA A 317 2.23 8.43 -7.74
C ALA A 317 2.53 6.97 -8.11
N LEU A 318 1.85 6.01 -7.49
CA LEU A 318 1.96 4.59 -7.88
C LEU A 318 1.29 4.32 -9.24
N ILE A 319 0.14 4.92 -9.52
CA ILE A 319 -0.55 4.79 -10.82
C ILE A 319 0.27 5.41 -11.96
N ASP A 320 1.01 6.49 -11.68
CA ASP A 320 1.78 7.24 -12.67
C ASP A 320 3.23 6.75 -12.79
N GLU A 321 3.66 5.82 -11.93
CA GLU A 321 5.00 5.25 -11.96
C GLU A 321 5.22 4.54 -13.31
N ARG A 322 6.38 4.79 -13.91
CA ARG A 322 6.72 4.27 -15.25
C ARG A 322 8.05 3.51 -15.28
N THR A 323 8.55 3.14 -14.13
CA THR A 323 9.76 2.32 -14.02
C THR A 323 9.40 0.87 -14.40
N TYR A 324 9.12 0.66 -15.68
CA TYR A 324 8.73 -0.66 -16.22
C TYR A 324 9.94 -1.56 -16.42
N GLU A 325 9.68 -2.84 -16.72
CA GLU A 325 10.71 -3.76 -17.18
C GLU A 325 11.35 -3.25 -18.48
N PRO A 326 12.62 -3.62 -18.76
CA PRO A 326 13.29 -3.25 -20.02
C PRO A 326 12.47 -3.66 -21.24
N GLU A 327 12.36 -2.78 -22.22
CA GLU A 327 11.61 -3.04 -23.43
C GLU A 327 12.25 -4.17 -24.24
N GLN A 328 11.41 -5.03 -24.78
CA GLN A 328 11.77 -6.08 -25.74
C GLN A 328 11.25 -5.69 -27.12
N ARG A 329 12.01 -6.02 -28.17
CA ARG A 329 11.61 -5.72 -29.55
C ARG A 329 10.55 -6.71 -30.06
N ASP A 330 10.39 -7.82 -29.34
CA ASP A 330 9.38 -8.86 -29.58
C ASP A 330 9.33 -9.28 -31.07
N THR A 331 10.47 -9.70 -31.58
CA THR A 331 10.53 -10.39 -32.86
C THR A 331 10.03 -11.82 -32.68
N ASP A 332 9.72 -12.52 -33.77
CA ASP A 332 9.30 -13.95 -33.70
C ASP A 332 10.46 -14.93 -33.33
N ALA A 333 11.52 -14.40 -32.70
CA ALA A 333 12.65 -15.21 -32.26
C ALA A 333 12.25 -16.25 -31.22
N LYS A 334 12.74 -17.48 -31.40
CA LYS A 334 12.48 -18.62 -30.52
C LYS A 334 13.79 -19.15 -29.95
N VAL A 335 13.78 -19.50 -28.66
CA VAL A 335 14.91 -20.18 -28.03
C VAL A 335 14.94 -21.64 -28.55
N THR A 336 16.04 -22.03 -29.18
CA THR A 336 16.19 -23.35 -29.81
C THR A 336 17.05 -24.29 -28.98
N GLU A 337 18.31 -23.93 -28.75
CA GLU A 337 19.31 -24.78 -28.09
C GLU A 337 19.70 -24.28 -26.71
N GLY A 338 19.63 -22.95 -26.48
CA GLY A 338 20.02 -22.31 -25.23
C GLY A 338 21.52 -21.98 -25.14
N ASN A 339 22.18 -21.72 -26.28
CA ASN A 339 23.55 -21.21 -26.29
C ASN A 339 23.59 -19.75 -25.85
N ILE A 340 24.42 -19.42 -24.88
CA ILE A 340 24.49 -18.09 -24.29
C ILE A 340 25.85 -17.46 -24.60
N ARG A 341 25.88 -16.17 -24.99
CA ARG A 341 27.11 -15.41 -25.16
C ARG A 341 26.96 -13.98 -24.66
N PHE A 342 27.84 -13.58 -23.77
CA PHE A 342 28.02 -12.19 -23.35
C PHE A 342 29.22 -11.60 -24.10
N GLU A 343 29.05 -10.42 -24.69
CA GLU A 343 30.10 -9.73 -25.45
C GLU A 343 30.26 -8.30 -24.91
N ASN A 344 31.34 -8.06 -24.17
CA ASN A 344 31.75 -6.77 -23.61
C ASN A 344 30.62 -6.06 -22.84
N VAL A 345 29.87 -6.82 -22.03
CA VAL A 345 28.71 -6.30 -21.30
C VAL A 345 29.15 -5.48 -20.10
N SER A 346 28.64 -4.25 -20.02
CA SER A 346 28.83 -3.39 -18.87
C SER A 346 27.49 -2.94 -18.30
N PHE A 347 27.40 -2.92 -16.96
CA PHE A 347 26.16 -2.68 -16.27
C PHE A 347 26.33 -1.84 -14.99
N SER A 348 25.37 -0.97 -14.74
CA SER A 348 25.22 -0.16 -13.53
C SER A 348 23.76 -0.01 -13.15
N TYR A 349 23.43 -0.09 -11.85
CA TYR A 349 22.06 0.12 -11.34
C TYR A 349 21.64 1.60 -11.30
N ASP A 350 22.58 2.51 -11.11
CA ASP A 350 22.33 3.94 -10.93
C ASP A 350 22.94 4.83 -12.03
N GLY A 351 23.60 4.22 -13.02
CA GLY A 351 24.31 4.89 -14.09
C GLY A 351 25.61 5.58 -13.66
N LYS A 352 26.03 5.45 -12.39
CA LYS A 352 27.24 6.09 -11.83
C LYS A 352 28.28 5.08 -11.39
N HIS A 353 27.85 4.02 -10.69
CA HIS A 353 28.73 3.00 -10.16
C HIS A 353 28.68 1.77 -11.06
N GLN A 354 29.79 1.46 -11.71
CA GLN A 354 29.90 0.30 -12.57
C GLN A 354 29.92 -0.97 -11.73
N ILE A 355 28.97 -1.87 -11.99
CA ILE A 355 28.86 -3.15 -11.27
C ILE A 355 29.40 -4.31 -12.12
N LEU A 356 29.16 -4.28 -13.44
CA LEU A 356 29.78 -5.17 -14.41
C LEU A 356 30.58 -4.34 -15.40
N ASP A 357 31.83 -4.72 -15.61
CA ASP A 357 32.75 -3.98 -16.48
C ASP A 357 33.37 -4.92 -17.52
N ASN A 358 32.90 -4.79 -18.78
CA ASN A 358 33.41 -5.51 -19.92
C ASN A 358 33.37 -7.05 -19.76
N ILE A 359 32.23 -7.57 -19.26
CA ILE A 359 32.02 -9.00 -19.06
C ILE A 359 31.82 -9.71 -20.41
N SER A 360 32.66 -10.73 -20.67
CA SER A 360 32.56 -11.57 -21.86
C SER A 360 32.73 -13.03 -21.48
N PHE A 361 31.78 -13.88 -21.87
CA PHE A 361 31.83 -15.34 -21.68
C PHE A 361 30.88 -16.02 -22.66
N SER A 362 31.00 -17.33 -22.80
CA SER A 362 30.08 -18.15 -23.59
C SER A 362 29.79 -19.47 -22.90
N VAL A 363 28.57 -19.97 -23.15
CA VAL A 363 28.10 -21.25 -22.64
C VAL A 363 27.40 -21.98 -23.78
N SER A 364 27.83 -23.18 -24.10
CA SER A 364 27.18 -24.00 -25.11
C SER A 364 26.03 -24.82 -24.52
N LYS A 365 25.16 -25.31 -25.38
CA LYS A 365 24.05 -26.20 -25.00
C LYS A 365 24.54 -27.36 -24.12
N GLY A 366 23.89 -27.50 -22.96
CA GLY A 366 24.15 -28.59 -22.00
C GLY A 366 25.41 -28.40 -21.15
N GLU A 367 26.18 -27.35 -21.35
CA GLU A 367 27.31 -26.99 -20.47
C GLU A 367 26.85 -26.32 -19.20
N THR A 368 27.60 -26.55 -18.14
CA THR A 368 27.46 -25.85 -16.85
C THR A 368 28.62 -24.90 -16.64
N ILE A 369 28.34 -23.62 -16.46
CA ILE A 369 29.34 -22.64 -15.99
C ILE A 369 29.02 -22.18 -14.57
N ALA A 370 30.05 -21.78 -13.85
CA ALA A 370 29.89 -21.25 -12.51
C ALA A 370 30.56 -19.89 -12.35
N PHE A 371 29.91 -18.98 -11.61
CA PHE A 371 30.49 -17.72 -11.18
C PHE A 371 30.83 -17.78 -9.69
N VAL A 372 32.08 -17.43 -9.36
CA VAL A 372 32.58 -17.33 -7.99
C VAL A 372 33.22 -15.97 -7.77
N GLY A 373 33.34 -15.57 -6.51
CA GLY A 373 33.92 -14.28 -6.15
C GLY A 373 33.41 -13.77 -4.81
N SER A 374 34.00 -12.72 -4.30
CA SER A 374 33.57 -12.07 -3.05
C SER A 374 32.15 -11.51 -3.14
N THR A 375 31.52 -11.29 -1.98
CA THR A 375 30.22 -10.58 -1.94
C THR A 375 30.38 -9.20 -2.57
N GLY A 376 29.44 -8.80 -3.44
CA GLY A 376 29.53 -7.53 -4.17
C GLY A 376 30.40 -7.57 -5.43
N SER A 377 30.94 -8.72 -5.85
CA SER A 377 31.75 -8.83 -7.09
C SER A 377 30.94 -8.73 -8.39
N GLY A 378 29.59 -8.75 -8.33
CA GLY A 378 28.70 -8.61 -9.50
C GLY A 378 28.01 -9.91 -9.97
N LYS A 379 28.17 -11.04 -9.27
CA LYS A 379 27.61 -12.36 -9.68
C LYS A 379 26.10 -12.32 -9.94
N SER A 380 25.30 -11.90 -8.97
CA SER A 380 23.83 -11.82 -9.11
C SER A 380 23.41 -10.75 -10.14
N SER A 381 24.28 -9.76 -10.42
CA SER A 381 23.99 -8.75 -11.45
C SER A 381 24.08 -9.35 -12.86
N ILE A 382 24.88 -10.40 -13.11
CA ILE A 382 24.87 -11.15 -14.36
C ILE A 382 23.51 -11.80 -14.58
N ILE A 383 22.94 -12.44 -13.53
CA ILE A 383 21.59 -13.01 -13.58
C ILE A 383 20.55 -11.93 -13.86
N ASN A 384 20.60 -10.80 -13.16
CA ASN A 384 19.64 -9.72 -13.33
C ASN A 384 19.63 -9.14 -14.75
N VAL A 385 20.80 -9.04 -15.37
CA VAL A 385 20.94 -8.62 -16.78
C VAL A 385 20.40 -9.69 -17.72
N PHE A 386 20.77 -10.96 -17.51
CA PHE A 386 20.32 -12.06 -18.36
C PHE A 386 18.81 -12.31 -18.27
N MET A 387 18.21 -12.19 -17.08
CA MET A 387 16.76 -12.28 -16.87
C MET A 387 15.99 -11.08 -17.40
N ARG A 388 16.67 -10.05 -17.91
CA ARG A 388 16.07 -8.79 -18.35
C ARG A 388 15.29 -8.08 -17.25
N PHE A 389 15.70 -8.26 -15.99
CA PHE A 389 15.18 -7.45 -14.90
C PHE A 389 15.72 -6.01 -14.94
N TYR A 390 16.91 -5.85 -15.52
CA TYR A 390 17.60 -4.57 -15.72
C TYR A 390 18.20 -4.48 -17.13
N GLU A 391 18.25 -3.26 -17.68
CA GLU A 391 18.90 -2.97 -18.95
C GLU A 391 20.41 -2.73 -18.73
N PHE A 392 21.23 -3.33 -19.58
CA PHE A 392 22.68 -3.08 -19.60
C PHE A 392 23.03 -1.90 -20.53
N GLN A 393 24.09 -1.15 -20.19
CA GLN A 393 24.44 0.10 -20.87
C GLN A 393 25.27 -0.12 -22.11
N SER A 394 26.12 -1.16 -22.16
CA SER A 394 26.95 -1.46 -23.31
C SER A 394 27.18 -2.95 -23.49
N GLY A 395 27.63 -3.35 -24.68
CA GLY A 395 27.83 -4.72 -25.06
C GLY A 395 26.60 -5.39 -25.66
N ARG A 396 26.65 -6.71 -25.79
CA ARG A 396 25.55 -7.55 -26.29
C ARG A 396 25.42 -8.83 -25.47
N VAL A 397 24.20 -9.27 -25.29
CA VAL A 397 23.87 -10.59 -24.75
C VAL A 397 23.15 -11.34 -25.84
N LEU A 398 23.72 -12.43 -26.28
CA LEU A 398 23.17 -13.26 -27.35
C LEU A 398 22.66 -14.58 -26.78
N LEU A 399 21.48 -15.00 -27.20
CA LEU A 399 20.89 -16.29 -26.94
C LEU A 399 20.64 -16.95 -28.29
N ASP A 400 21.22 -18.13 -28.51
CA ASP A 400 21.23 -18.83 -29.82
C ASP A 400 21.65 -17.91 -30.99
N GLY A 401 22.58 -16.98 -30.74
CA GLY A 401 23.09 -16.04 -31.73
C GLY A 401 22.22 -14.79 -31.97
N VAL A 402 21.04 -14.74 -31.38
CA VAL A 402 20.12 -13.58 -31.45
C VAL A 402 20.25 -12.71 -30.21
N ASP A 403 20.19 -11.38 -30.36
CA ASP A 403 20.24 -10.46 -29.22
C ASP A 403 19.05 -10.72 -28.26
N ILE A 404 19.34 -10.79 -26.98
CA ILE A 404 18.33 -11.12 -25.95
C ILE A 404 17.16 -10.11 -25.95
N ARG A 405 17.37 -8.89 -26.44
CA ARG A 405 16.34 -7.84 -26.60
C ARG A 405 15.33 -8.13 -27.71
N ASP A 406 15.65 -9.07 -28.61
CA ASP A 406 14.80 -9.41 -29.75
C ASP A 406 13.79 -10.52 -29.42
N TYR A 407 13.90 -11.15 -28.27
CA TYR A 407 12.91 -12.13 -27.80
C TYR A 407 11.77 -11.45 -27.05
N SER A 408 10.56 -12.04 -27.10
CA SER A 408 9.49 -11.65 -26.18
C SER A 408 9.81 -12.06 -24.73
N GLN A 409 9.30 -11.31 -23.77
CA GLN A 409 9.42 -11.66 -22.35
C GLN A 409 8.89 -13.07 -22.06
N ALA A 410 7.76 -13.43 -22.68
CA ALA A 410 7.12 -14.72 -22.50
C ALA A 410 8.02 -15.85 -23.00
N GLU A 411 8.68 -15.68 -24.17
CA GLU A 411 9.59 -16.69 -24.73
C GLU A 411 10.82 -16.88 -23.84
N LEU A 412 11.42 -15.79 -23.33
CA LEU A 412 12.55 -15.90 -22.42
C LEU A 412 12.17 -16.63 -21.14
N ARG A 413 11.12 -16.21 -20.48
CA ARG A 413 10.67 -16.76 -19.18
C ARG A 413 10.21 -18.20 -19.27
N LYS A 414 9.66 -18.62 -20.41
CA LYS A 414 9.28 -20.00 -20.66
C LYS A 414 10.50 -20.93 -20.73
N ASN A 415 11.62 -20.45 -21.30
CA ASN A 415 12.80 -21.27 -21.56
C ASN A 415 13.91 -21.13 -20.49
N ILE A 416 13.75 -20.20 -19.52
CA ILE A 416 14.73 -19.97 -18.45
C ILE A 416 14.10 -20.35 -17.11
N GLY A 417 14.65 -21.36 -16.45
CA GLY A 417 14.32 -21.72 -15.08
C GLY A 417 15.24 -21.01 -14.10
N LEU A 418 14.66 -20.31 -13.13
CA LEU A 418 15.40 -19.60 -12.08
C LEU A 418 15.15 -20.26 -10.73
N VAL A 419 16.22 -20.66 -10.06
CA VAL A 419 16.23 -21.11 -8.67
C VAL A 419 16.93 -20.04 -7.84
N LEU A 420 16.20 -19.44 -6.91
CA LEU A 420 16.68 -18.37 -6.02
C LEU A 420 17.34 -18.97 -4.78
N GLN A 421 18.22 -18.19 -4.16
CA GLN A 421 18.89 -18.50 -2.90
C GLN A 421 17.89 -18.81 -1.77
N GLU A 422 16.85 -17.98 -1.62
CA GLU A 422 15.75 -18.21 -0.70
C GLU A 422 14.49 -18.58 -1.49
N PRO A 423 14.04 -19.86 -1.42
CA PRO A 423 12.86 -20.29 -2.14
C PRO A 423 11.60 -19.65 -1.55
N PHE A 424 10.83 -18.96 -2.38
CA PHE A 424 9.56 -18.36 -2.00
C PHE A 424 8.39 -19.29 -2.38
N LEU A 425 7.55 -19.61 -1.39
CA LEU A 425 6.31 -20.36 -1.60
C LEU A 425 5.11 -19.45 -1.35
N TYR A 426 4.14 -19.54 -2.26
CA TYR A 426 2.87 -18.82 -2.15
C TYR A 426 1.91 -19.55 -1.22
N HIS A 427 1.07 -18.79 -0.56
CA HIS A 427 -0.06 -19.35 0.17
C HIS A 427 -0.97 -20.11 -0.80
N GLY A 428 -1.33 -21.35 -0.45
CA GLY A 428 -2.13 -22.24 -1.30
C GLY A 428 -1.86 -23.69 -0.98
N THR A 429 -1.74 -24.55 -1.99
CA THR A 429 -1.39 -25.97 -1.86
C THR A 429 0.00 -26.24 -2.44
N ILE A 430 0.58 -27.40 -2.12
CA ILE A 430 1.82 -27.86 -2.79
C ILE A 430 1.62 -27.93 -4.30
N LYS A 431 0.52 -28.51 -4.75
CA LYS A 431 0.12 -28.58 -6.16
C LYS A 431 0.11 -27.20 -6.82
N SER A 432 -0.54 -26.19 -6.21
CA SER A 432 -0.59 -24.83 -6.76
C SER A 432 0.78 -24.16 -6.81
N ASN A 433 1.67 -24.49 -5.88
CA ASN A 433 3.03 -23.98 -5.84
C ASN A 433 3.95 -24.59 -6.91
N ILE A 434 3.75 -25.86 -7.26
CA ILE A 434 4.51 -26.51 -8.33
C ILE A 434 3.99 -26.01 -9.69
N ALA A 435 2.69 -25.98 -9.91
CA ALA A 435 2.07 -25.56 -11.15
C ALA A 435 2.30 -24.09 -11.50
N MET A 436 2.41 -23.18 -10.50
CA MET A 436 2.59 -21.74 -10.70
C MET A 436 1.68 -21.15 -11.79
N TYR A 437 0.37 -21.46 -11.71
CA TYR A 437 -0.65 -20.99 -12.66
C TYR A 437 -0.47 -21.50 -14.11
N GLN A 438 0.36 -22.51 -14.34
CA GLN A 438 0.42 -23.23 -15.63
C GLN A 438 -0.68 -24.30 -15.65
N ASP A 439 -1.23 -24.58 -16.83
CA ASP A 439 -2.21 -25.66 -17.03
C ASP A 439 -1.47 -27.02 -17.10
N LEU A 440 -1.01 -27.50 -15.93
CA LEU A 440 -0.35 -28.79 -15.77
C LEU A 440 -1.34 -29.81 -15.24
N THR A 441 -1.24 -31.05 -15.78
CA THR A 441 -1.99 -32.20 -15.25
C THR A 441 -1.40 -32.66 -13.90
N ASP A 442 -2.19 -33.43 -13.15
CA ASP A 442 -1.74 -33.98 -11.87
C ASP A 442 -0.55 -34.94 -12.06
N GLU A 443 -0.50 -35.65 -13.19
CA GLU A 443 0.59 -36.51 -13.57
C GLU A 443 1.88 -35.74 -13.83
N GLU A 444 1.82 -34.59 -14.52
CA GLU A 444 2.98 -33.75 -14.78
C GLU A 444 3.52 -33.13 -13.48
N ILE A 445 2.64 -32.72 -12.57
CA ILE A 445 3.01 -32.17 -11.25
C ILE A 445 3.72 -33.26 -10.42
N LYS A 446 3.16 -34.47 -10.38
CA LYS A 446 3.76 -35.60 -9.68
C LYS A 446 5.12 -35.98 -10.29
N ALA A 447 5.20 -36.09 -11.62
CA ALA A 447 6.45 -36.38 -12.30
C ALA A 447 7.55 -35.31 -12.00
N ALA A 448 7.18 -34.02 -11.93
CA ALA A 448 8.12 -32.99 -11.58
C ALA A 448 8.60 -33.09 -10.11
N ALA A 449 7.71 -33.44 -9.18
CA ALA A 449 8.06 -33.67 -7.79
C ALA A 449 8.93 -34.92 -7.59
N GLU A 450 8.62 -36.03 -8.29
CA GLU A 450 9.40 -37.26 -8.28
C GLU A 450 10.80 -37.05 -8.86
N PHE A 451 10.91 -36.28 -9.95
CA PHE A 451 12.21 -35.98 -10.57
C PHE A 451 13.21 -35.35 -9.61
N VAL A 452 12.74 -34.52 -8.67
CA VAL A 452 13.55 -33.82 -7.66
C VAL A 452 13.48 -34.49 -6.29
N ASP A 453 12.97 -35.70 -6.18
CA ASP A 453 12.82 -36.48 -4.95
C ASP A 453 11.95 -35.77 -3.87
N ALA A 454 11.10 -34.83 -4.26
CA ALA A 454 10.18 -34.11 -3.35
C ALA A 454 9.00 -35.00 -2.91
N ASN A 455 8.59 -35.96 -3.70
CA ASN A 455 7.54 -36.94 -3.40
C ASN A 455 7.76 -37.63 -2.05
N HIS A 456 9.02 -37.92 -1.65
CA HIS A 456 9.33 -38.59 -0.40
C HIS A 456 8.81 -37.90 0.85
N PHE A 457 8.73 -36.59 0.88
CA PHE A 457 8.14 -35.89 2.01
C PHE A 457 6.68 -35.52 1.76
N ILE A 458 6.28 -35.27 0.49
CA ILE A 458 4.91 -34.93 0.13
C ILE A 458 3.97 -36.11 0.46
N ASP A 459 4.36 -37.33 0.11
CA ASP A 459 3.56 -38.55 0.35
C ASP A 459 3.38 -38.89 1.84
N LYS A 460 4.22 -38.31 2.71
CA LYS A 460 4.08 -38.46 4.17
C LYS A 460 3.08 -37.46 4.78
N LEU A 461 2.64 -36.46 4.02
CA LEU A 461 1.66 -35.48 4.47
C LEU A 461 0.24 -36.08 4.37
N PRO A 462 -0.65 -35.81 5.33
CA PRO A 462 -2.02 -36.35 5.32
C PRO A 462 -2.80 -36.03 4.04
N GLU A 463 -2.58 -34.83 3.47
CA GLU A 463 -3.28 -34.31 2.30
C GLU A 463 -2.40 -34.38 1.02
N GLY A 464 -1.18 -34.91 1.11
CA GLY A 464 -0.26 -35.07 -0.02
C GLY A 464 -0.04 -33.77 -0.79
N TYR A 465 -0.31 -33.76 -2.10
CA TYR A 465 -0.15 -32.61 -2.98
C TYR A 465 -1.16 -31.47 -2.71
N ASP A 466 -2.28 -31.77 -2.07
CA ASP A 466 -3.27 -30.78 -1.65
C ASP A 466 -2.98 -30.18 -0.26
N ALA A 467 -1.90 -30.62 0.39
CA ALA A 467 -1.47 -30.09 1.68
C ALA A 467 -1.29 -28.56 1.64
N PRO A 468 -1.79 -27.83 2.65
CA PRO A 468 -1.74 -26.38 2.66
C PRO A 468 -0.32 -25.87 2.90
N VAL A 469 0.06 -24.86 2.10
CA VAL A 469 1.30 -24.12 2.23
C VAL A 469 0.99 -22.80 2.94
N SER A 470 1.53 -22.64 4.14
CA SER A 470 1.44 -21.37 4.90
C SER A 470 2.21 -20.24 4.21
N GLU A 471 2.00 -19.02 4.64
CA GLU A 471 2.72 -17.85 4.13
C GLU A 471 4.24 -18.07 4.17
N ARG A 472 4.91 -17.87 3.02
CA ARG A 472 6.34 -18.13 2.78
C ARG A 472 6.77 -19.57 3.05
N GLY A 473 5.85 -20.53 3.16
CA GLY A 473 6.18 -21.93 3.42
C GLY A 473 6.78 -22.17 4.80
N SER A 474 6.42 -21.38 5.81
CA SER A 474 7.00 -21.46 7.16
C SER A 474 6.78 -22.80 7.87
N SER A 475 5.86 -23.62 7.38
CA SER A 475 5.60 -24.99 7.87
C SER A 475 6.59 -26.04 7.35
N PHE A 476 7.42 -25.72 6.35
CA PHE A 476 8.37 -26.61 5.74
C PHE A 476 9.83 -26.29 6.13
N SER A 477 10.69 -27.29 6.18
CA SER A 477 12.13 -27.09 6.33
C SER A 477 12.72 -26.34 5.13
N THR A 478 13.90 -25.75 5.27
CA THR A 478 14.56 -25.05 4.16
C THR A 478 14.80 -25.98 2.97
N GLY A 479 15.24 -27.22 3.22
CA GLY A 479 15.42 -28.22 2.17
C GLY A 479 14.13 -28.61 1.47
N GLN A 480 13.03 -28.81 2.22
CA GLN A 480 11.72 -29.09 1.62
C GLN A 480 11.22 -27.93 0.74
N ARG A 481 11.37 -26.67 1.19
CA ARG A 481 11.05 -25.48 0.36
C ARG A 481 11.89 -25.45 -0.92
N GLN A 482 13.18 -25.83 -0.82
CA GLN A 482 14.08 -25.89 -1.96
C GLN A 482 13.62 -26.94 -2.97
N LEU A 483 13.27 -28.15 -2.52
CA LEU A 483 12.76 -29.23 -3.40
C LEU A 483 11.45 -28.82 -4.08
N LEU A 484 10.55 -28.10 -3.40
CA LEU A 484 9.33 -27.57 -4.04
C LEU A 484 9.65 -26.51 -5.10
N ALA A 485 10.64 -25.64 -4.85
CA ALA A 485 11.10 -24.67 -5.85
C ALA A 485 11.76 -25.35 -7.05
N PHE A 486 12.48 -26.46 -6.83
CA PHE A 486 13.04 -27.28 -7.89
C PHE A 486 11.94 -27.95 -8.72
N ALA A 487 10.93 -28.57 -8.07
CA ALA A 487 9.78 -29.17 -8.76
C ALA A 487 9.07 -28.14 -9.64
N ARG A 488 8.82 -26.93 -9.13
CA ARG A 488 8.27 -25.78 -9.88
C ARG A 488 9.10 -25.49 -11.12
N THR A 489 10.42 -25.42 -10.97
CA THR A 489 11.34 -25.08 -12.07
C THR A 489 11.39 -26.19 -13.11
N VAL A 490 11.40 -27.47 -12.68
CA VAL A 490 11.41 -28.62 -13.61
C VAL A 490 10.08 -28.76 -14.35
N ALA A 491 8.96 -28.47 -13.70
CA ALA A 491 7.63 -28.53 -14.28
C ALA A 491 7.49 -27.65 -15.55
N SER A 492 8.21 -26.52 -15.60
CA SER A 492 8.24 -25.65 -16.78
C SER A 492 9.15 -26.13 -17.90
N GLN A 493 9.91 -27.23 -17.73
CA GLN A 493 10.83 -27.83 -18.69
C GLN A 493 11.78 -26.82 -19.37
N PRO A 494 12.52 -25.99 -18.60
CA PRO A 494 13.35 -24.96 -19.18
C PRO A 494 14.57 -25.56 -19.93
N LYS A 495 15.03 -24.86 -20.97
CA LYS A 495 16.27 -25.20 -21.69
C LYS A 495 17.51 -24.65 -20.98
N ILE A 496 17.34 -23.56 -20.27
CA ILE A 496 18.40 -22.87 -19.53
C ILE A 496 18.04 -22.87 -18.06
N LEU A 497 19.01 -23.19 -17.21
CA LEU A 497 18.85 -23.21 -15.76
C LEU A 497 19.78 -22.17 -15.11
N ILE A 498 19.22 -21.35 -14.27
CA ILE A 498 19.97 -20.38 -13.45
C ILE A 498 19.83 -20.81 -12.00
N LEU A 499 20.98 -20.98 -11.33
CA LEU A 499 21.05 -21.41 -9.94
C LEU A 499 21.76 -20.34 -9.12
N ASP A 500 21.00 -19.62 -8.28
CA ASP A 500 21.57 -18.65 -7.36
C ASP A 500 21.66 -19.26 -5.96
N GLU A 501 22.88 -19.72 -5.59
CA GLU A 501 23.23 -20.26 -4.27
C GLU A 501 22.24 -21.31 -3.70
N ALA A 502 21.81 -22.24 -4.52
CA ALA A 502 20.71 -23.18 -4.26
C ALA A 502 20.89 -24.16 -3.05
N THR A 503 21.98 -24.05 -2.26
CA THR A 503 22.30 -25.01 -1.18
C THR A 503 22.73 -24.36 0.14
N ALA A 504 22.48 -23.06 0.31
CA ALA A 504 22.79 -22.37 1.56
C ALA A 504 21.80 -22.73 2.68
N ASN A 505 22.30 -22.94 3.90
CA ASN A 505 21.50 -23.13 5.11
C ASN A 505 20.53 -24.33 5.11
N ILE A 506 20.90 -25.44 4.46
CA ILE A 506 20.13 -26.69 4.44
C ILE A 506 20.64 -27.59 5.57
N ASP A 507 19.73 -28.32 6.22
CA ASP A 507 20.03 -29.35 7.20
C ASP A 507 20.72 -30.55 6.54
N SER A 508 21.64 -31.21 7.26
CA SER A 508 22.49 -32.28 6.70
C SER A 508 21.71 -33.47 6.14
N GLU A 509 20.50 -33.75 6.66
CA GLU A 509 19.65 -34.86 6.21
C GLU A 509 19.10 -34.61 4.80
N THR A 510 18.65 -33.39 4.49
CA THR A 510 18.09 -33.03 3.19
C THR A 510 19.15 -32.52 2.21
N GLU A 511 20.35 -32.15 2.65
CA GLU A 511 21.40 -31.60 1.80
C GLU A 511 21.80 -32.59 0.69
N ALA A 512 21.96 -33.87 1.01
CA ALA A 512 22.31 -34.90 0.02
C ALA A 512 21.23 -35.07 -1.05
N ILE A 513 19.95 -35.02 -0.67
CA ILE A 513 18.80 -35.11 -1.60
C ILE A 513 18.78 -33.89 -2.50
N VAL A 514 18.95 -32.69 -1.93
CA VAL A 514 18.96 -31.43 -2.68
C VAL A 514 20.10 -31.38 -3.69
N GLN A 515 21.31 -31.83 -3.30
CA GLN A 515 22.49 -31.90 -4.18
C GLN A 515 22.27 -32.90 -5.35
N ASN A 516 21.72 -34.07 -5.05
CA ASN A 516 21.42 -35.07 -6.08
C ASN A 516 20.34 -34.55 -7.06
N SER A 517 19.28 -33.95 -6.55
CA SER A 517 18.22 -33.34 -7.37
C SER A 517 18.77 -32.22 -8.27
N LEU A 518 19.68 -31.39 -7.73
CA LEU A 518 20.35 -30.34 -8.47
C LEU A 518 21.22 -30.89 -9.60
N ALA A 519 21.97 -31.97 -9.35
CA ALA A 519 22.76 -32.66 -10.37
C ALA A 519 21.85 -33.23 -11.50
N LYS A 520 20.72 -33.87 -11.14
CA LYS A 520 19.72 -34.33 -12.12
C LYS A 520 19.15 -33.17 -12.95
N MET A 521 18.82 -32.03 -12.34
CA MET A 521 18.26 -30.87 -13.03
C MET A 521 19.22 -30.26 -14.06
N ARG A 522 20.53 -30.29 -13.83
CA ARG A 522 21.54 -29.76 -14.75
C ARG A 522 21.74 -30.60 -16.00
N GLN A 523 21.45 -31.92 -15.94
CA GLN A 523 21.68 -32.84 -17.06
C GLN A 523 20.90 -32.39 -18.31
N GLY A 524 21.65 -32.19 -19.42
CA GLY A 524 21.09 -31.80 -20.71
C GLY A 524 20.58 -30.36 -20.82
N ARG A 525 20.75 -29.54 -19.78
CA ARG A 525 20.38 -28.11 -19.77
C ARG A 525 21.61 -27.23 -19.70
N THR A 526 21.56 -26.09 -20.42
CA THR A 526 22.58 -25.06 -20.28
C THR A 526 22.42 -24.41 -18.90
N THR A 527 23.49 -24.45 -18.07
CA THR A 527 23.37 -24.03 -16.67
C THR A 527 24.34 -22.90 -16.34
N ILE A 528 23.82 -21.85 -15.70
CA ILE A 528 24.61 -20.79 -15.04
C ILE A 528 24.42 -20.94 -13.55
N ALA A 529 25.49 -21.23 -12.80
CA ALA A 529 25.47 -21.35 -11.36
C ALA A 529 26.23 -20.20 -10.68
N ILE A 530 25.62 -19.59 -9.67
CA ILE A 530 26.34 -18.73 -8.72
C ILE A 530 26.57 -19.56 -7.46
N ALA A 531 27.83 -19.70 -7.08
CA ALA A 531 28.17 -20.53 -5.94
C ALA A 531 28.87 -19.73 -4.83
N HIS A 532 28.38 -19.93 -3.61
CA HIS A 532 29.09 -19.60 -2.40
C HIS A 532 29.82 -20.79 -1.81
N ARG A 533 29.35 -22.04 -2.08
CA ARG A 533 30.04 -23.28 -1.73
C ARG A 533 30.77 -23.81 -2.97
N LEU A 534 32.09 -23.80 -2.94
CA LEU A 534 32.89 -24.25 -4.08
C LEU A 534 32.77 -25.75 -4.35
N SER A 535 32.35 -26.56 -3.37
CA SER A 535 32.07 -27.99 -3.52
C SER A 535 30.96 -28.30 -4.53
N THR A 536 30.04 -27.36 -4.76
CA THR A 536 28.87 -27.56 -5.64
C THR A 536 29.11 -27.31 -7.12
N ILE A 537 30.31 -26.81 -7.45
CA ILE A 537 30.65 -26.36 -8.81
C ILE A 537 31.95 -26.98 -9.35
N GLN A 538 32.53 -27.95 -8.63
CA GLN A 538 33.77 -28.59 -9.05
C GLN A 538 33.61 -29.33 -10.40
N ASP A 539 32.42 -29.77 -10.71
CA ASP A 539 32.02 -30.44 -11.93
C ASP A 539 31.58 -29.48 -13.06
N ALA A 540 31.69 -28.16 -12.85
CA ALA A 540 31.38 -27.17 -13.88
C ALA A 540 32.40 -27.22 -15.03
N ASN A 541 31.92 -27.12 -16.28
CA ASN A 541 32.78 -27.11 -17.48
C ASN A 541 33.74 -25.92 -17.47
N CYS A 542 33.29 -24.79 -16.96
CA CYS A 542 34.13 -23.59 -16.76
C CYS A 542 33.69 -22.81 -15.53
N ILE A 543 34.65 -22.38 -14.74
CA ILE A 543 34.44 -21.51 -13.58
C ILE A 543 35.01 -20.14 -13.89
N TYR A 544 34.23 -19.08 -13.71
CA TYR A 544 34.62 -17.70 -13.87
C TYR A 544 34.76 -17.04 -12.51
N VAL A 545 35.95 -16.50 -12.21
CA VAL A 545 36.23 -15.77 -10.96
C VAL A 545 36.00 -14.30 -11.20
N LEU A 546 35.05 -13.73 -10.47
CA LEU A 546 34.73 -12.30 -10.52
C LEU A 546 35.38 -11.54 -9.36
N ASP A 547 36.00 -10.43 -9.69
CA ASP A 547 36.41 -9.40 -8.72
C ASP A 547 36.08 -8.01 -9.25
N LYS A 548 35.39 -7.22 -8.41
CA LYS A 548 35.00 -5.83 -8.75
C LYS A 548 34.39 -5.66 -10.14
N GLY A 549 33.49 -6.56 -10.50
CA GLY A 549 32.76 -6.49 -11.76
C GLY A 549 33.50 -6.98 -13.00
N ARG A 550 34.69 -7.57 -12.86
CA ARG A 550 35.50 -8.12 -13.96
C ARG A 550 35.78 -9.59 -13.77
N ILE A 551 35.91 -10.32 -14.86
CA ILE A 551 36.41 -11.70 -14.86
C ILE A 551 37.94 -11.62 -14.78
N ILE A 552 38.52 -12.15 -13.70
CA ILE A 552 39.96 -12.14 -13.45
C ILE A 552 40.62 -13.48 -13.74
N GLU A 553 39.90 -14.60 -13.59
CA GLU A 553 40.37 -15.95 -13.86
C GLU A 553 39.21 -16.76 -14.46
N HIS A 554 39.50 -17.70 -15.34
CA HIS A 554 38.54 -18.69 -15.83
C HIS A 554 39.24 -20.00 -16.22
N GLY A 555 38.54 -21.10 -16.12
CA GLY A 555 39.03 -22.43 -16.45
C GLY A 555 38.26 -23.53 -15.72
N SER A 556 38.67 -24.79 -15.87
CA SER A 556 38.18 -25.89 -15.07
C SER A 556 38.64 -25.80 -13.62
N HIS A 557 38.02 -26.57 -12.73
CA HIS A 557 38.42 -26.68 -11.33
C HIS A 557 39.93 -27.00 -11.18
N GLU A 558 40.39 -27.99 -11.92
CA GLU A 558 41.80 -28.44 -11.86
C GLU A 558 42.77 -27.38 -12.38
N GLU A 559 42.44 -26.74 -13.50
CA GLU A 559 43.23 -25.65 -14.10
C GLU A 559 43.39 -24.47 -13.12
N LEU A 560 42.29 -24.03 -12.51
CA LEU A 560 42.32 -22.92 -11.57
C LEU A 560 43.02 -23.25 -10.27
N LEU A 561 42.99 -24.50 -9.80
CA LEU A 561 43.81 -24.94 -8.65
C LEU A 561 45.31 -24.94 -9.01
N ALA A 562 45.65 -25.41 -10.19
CA ALA A 562 47.05 -25.43 -10.68
C ALA A 562 47.60 -24.03 -10.88
N LEU A 563 46.76 -23.05 -11.28
CA LEU A 563 47.12 -21.64 -11.45
C LEU A 563 47.57 -20.99 -10.13
N GLY A 564 47.11 -21.49 -8.98
CA GLY A 564 47.44 -20.93 -7.66
C GLY A 564 46.94 -19.52 -7.40
N GLY A 565 45.92 -19.07 -8.16
CA GLY A 565 45.39 -17.72 -8.15
C GLY A 565 44.36 -17.45 -7.06
N THR A 566 43.40 -16.56 -7.36
CA THR A 566 42.31 -16.16 -6.46
C THR A 566 41.38 -17.33 -6.17
N TYR A 567 41.07 -18.16 -7.16
CA TYR A 567 40.25 -19.36 -6.99
C TYR A 567 40.87 -20.33 -5.99
N HIS A 568 42.14 -20.63 -6.17
CA HIS A 568 42.88 -21.55 -5.25
C HIS A 568 42.84 -21.03 -3.81
N LYS A 569 43.05 -19.72 -3.59
CA LYS A 569 42.96 -19.12 -2.25
C LYS A 569 41.56 -19.27 -1.63
N MET A 570 40.52 -19.00 -2.40
CA MET A 570 39.13 -19.15 -1.96
C MET A 570 38.80 -20.60 -1.63
N TYR A 571 39.25 -21.54 -2.45
CA TYR A 571 39.05 -22.98 -2.24
C TYR A 571 39.76 -23.47 -0.98
N SER A 572 41.05 -23.12 -0.79
CA SER A 572 41.83 -23.48 0.38
C SER A 572 41.25 -22.94 1.69
N LEU A 573 40.70 -21.73 1.68
CA LEU A 573 40.03 -21.15 2.85
C LEU A 573 38.74 -21.92 3.19
N GLN A 574 37.97 -22.36 2.20
CA GLN A 574 36.74 -23.14 2.45
C GLN A 574 37.06 -24.57 2.86
N ALA A 575 38.06 -25.23 2.24
CA ALA A 575 38.50 -26.58 2.59
C ALA A 575 39.10 -26.63 4.01
N GLY A 576 39.98 -25.67 4.37
CA GLY A 576 40.56 -25.58 5.71
C GLY A 576 39.56 -25.29 6.82
N ALA A 577 38.44 -24.62 6.50
CA ALA A 577 37.33 -24.42 7.44
C ALA A 577 36.49 -25.70 7.64
N MET A 578 36.48 -26.63 6.68
CA MET A 578 35.82 -27.93 6.81
C MET A 578 36.63 -28.98 7.55
N GLU A 579 37.97 -28.89 7.53
CA GLU A 579 38.85 -29.79 8.30
C GLU A 579 38.99 -29.40 9.79
N GLY A 580 38.55 -28.17 10.14
CA GLY A 580 38.62 -27.63 11.52
C GLY A 580 37.27 -27.63 12.27
N ALA A 581 36.17 -28.13 11.68
CA ALA A 581 34.85 -28.22 12.29
C ALA A 581 34.46 -29.69 12.53
#